data_39ca9b74e591621bccce62db639a0868
#
_entry.id   39ca9b74e591621bccce62db639a0868
#
_cell.length_a   1.000
_cell.length_b   1.000
_cell.length_c   1.000
_cell.angle_alpha   90.00
_cell.angle_beta   90.00
_cell.angle_gamma   90.00
#
_symmetry.space_group_name_H-M   'P 1'
#
loop_
_entity.id
_entity.type
_entity.pdbx_description
1 polymer ?
#
loop_
_entity_poly.entity_id
_entity_poly.type
_entity_poly.pdbx_seq_one_letter_code
_entity_poly.pdbx_strand_id
1 'polypeptide(L)'
;MSDFSDLLDHAIARSNLSMLELQEASGIPVSYLYKLRKGVRFTKKYTPNVLSLIYALQCPKAEEIRLLQEFHIENIGKEAFRCLHSIQEIISSIGPRDLRAFPPVTYEAYPFSGSAFLSSKLEINACLRKLLLQQAAQKEKGSVLMLGGEQHSFLKESIPPILHNSRVQVEHLFRLDSHTYPESESHNLDTLKPILRYFFCGFAYSPKYVYTYNDSFDRRTTIFDTLLIFGHKIVLALTGEEQGLVFTNSEEIAFFEKRFQTLYASGQVLMSSVSGLDNLQNAFMKAERSLKSYTYYSLENSFCSLSFLSRDMLYNNLSVRDQETEQLLSDFIHRSEYLMERKRVFHYTKESVLQFLKNGWLEYLPHSLYTPLNPQERLLVLKRLLNRCTHPSKNPNAMIDAMSKSINFVGYYNNDDNFEAYRINEPNLSKWIYLFLESLPSSEWIYSQEEQIAFLEETIQDFSQEQLHK
;
A
#
# COMPACT_ATOMS: atom_id res chain seq x y z
N MET A 1 14.22 -21.84 25.68
CA MET A 1 13.31 -22.39 24.64
C MET A 1 12.83 -21.23 23.81
N SER A 2 12.30 -21.41 22.61
CA SER A 2 11.70 -20.29 21.88
C SER A 2 10.30 -20.03 22.43
N ASP A 3 9.82 -18.78 22.31
CA ASP A 3 8.47 -18.41 22.74
C ASP A 3 7.40 -19.27 22.04
N PHE A 4 7.63 -19.64 20.78
CA PHE A 4 6.77 -20.56 20.04
C PHE A 4 6.72 -21.96 20.68
N SER A 5 7.87 -22.54 21.05
CA SER A 5 7.90 -23.91 21.63
C SER A 5 7.19 -23.97 22.99
N ASP A 6 7.34 -22.93 23.79
CA ASP A 6 6.68 -22.85 25.09
C ASP A 6 5.16 -22.71 24.95
N LEU A 7 4.69 -21.86 24.03
CA LEU A 7 3.27 -21.73 23.72
C LEU A 7 2.70 -23.02 23.12
N LEU A 8 3.43 -23.66 22.20
CA LEU A 8 3.02 -24.92 21.59
C LEU A 8 2.90 -26.04 22.64
N ASP A 9 3.86 -26.14 23.58
CA ASP A 9 3.82 -27.12 24.65
C ASP A 9 2.58 -26.95 25.54
N HIS A 10 2.28 -25.72 25.92
CA HIS A 10 1.07 -25.38 26.66
C HIS A 10 -0.21 -25.71 25.89
N ALA A 11 -0.27 -25.39 24.61
CA ALA A 11 -1.43 -25.64 23.77
C ALA A 11 -1.66 -27.16 23.59
N ILE A 12 -0.62 -27.94 23.36
CA ILE A 12 -0.69 -29.41 23.29
C ILE A 12 -1.16 -30.01 24.61
N ALA A 13 -0.63 -29.53 25.74
CA ALA A 13 -1.04 -30.03 27.07
C ALA A 13 -2.52 -29.79 27.37
N ARG A 14 -3.14 -28.76 26.77
CA ARG A 14 -4.55 -28.40 26.95
C ARG A 14 -5.50 -29.00 25.93
N SER A 15 -5.01 -29.46 24.79
CA SER A 15 -5.83 -29.93 23.66
C SER A 15 -6.56 -31.26 23.89
N ASN A 16 -6.29 -32.00 24.95
CA ASN A 16 -6.77 -33.35 25.18
C ASN A 16 -6.46 -34.35 24.03
N LEU A 17 -5.65 -33.97 23.03
CA LEU A 17 -5.25 -34.84 21.93
C LEU A 17 -3.99 -35.60 22.28
N SER A 18 -3.98 -36.89 21.93
CA SER A 18 -2.79 -37.72 22.02
C SER A 18 -1.76 -37.32 20.94
N MET A 19 -0.49 -37.65 21.15
CA MET A 19 0.56 -37.37 20.15
C MET A 19 0.33 -38.11 18.82
N LEU A 20 -0.40 -39.20 18.81
CA LEU A 20 -0.77 -39.95 17.61
C LEU A 20 -1.86 -39.19 16.83
N GLU A 21 -2.92 -38.72 17.52
CA GLU A 21 -3.98 -37.89 16.89
C GLU A 21 -3.36 -36.59 16.30
N LEU A 22 -2.42 -35.95 16.99
CA LEU A 22 -1.71 -34.80 16.48
C LEU A 22 -0.84 -35.13 15.24
N GLN A 23 -0.23 -36.32 15.20
CA GLN A 23 0.47 -36.80 14.01
C GLN A 23 -0.50 -37.00 12.85
N GLU A 24 -1.65 -37.62 13.08
CA GLU A 24 -2.68 -37.85 12.04
C GLU A 24 -3.21 -36.52 11.49
N ALA A 25 -3.51 -35.56 12.36
CA ALA A 25 -4.06 -34.27 11.97
C ALA A 25 -3.05 -33.36 11.25
N SER A 26 -1.77 -33.41 11.65
CA SER A 26 -0.75 -32.52 11.13
C SER A 26 0.19 -33.15 10.08
N GLY A 27 0.25 -34.48 10.03
CA GLY A 27 1.27 -35.20 9.24
C GLY A 27 2.69 -35.07 9.80
N ILE A 28 2.87 -34.54 11.02
CA ILE A 28 4.17 -34.41 11.69
C ILE A 28 4.46 -35.68 12.52
N PRO A 29 5.56 -36.39 12.30
CA PRO A 29 5.89 -37.56 13.09
C PRO A 29 5.96 -37.27 14.59
N VAL A 30 5.49 -38.16 15.45
CA VAL A 30 5.50 -38.03 16.92
C VAL A 30 6.90 -37.66 17.44
N SER A 31 7.94 -38.28 16.90
CA SER A 31 9.33 -37.98 17.29
C SER A 31 9.72 -36.53 16.99
N TYR A 32 9.13 -35.93 15.96
CA TYR A 32 9.38 -34.53 15.61
C TYR A 32 8.51 -33.57 16.41
N LEU A 33 7.28 -33.94 16.75
CA LEU A 33 6.42 -33.18 17.69
C LEU A 33 7.11 -33.01 19.04
N TYR A 34 7.76 -34.07 19.58
CA TYR A 34 8.55 -33.96 20.81
C TYR A 34 9.76 -33.01 20.66
N LYS A 35 10.38 -32.94 19.48
CA LYS A 35 11.48 -32.00 19.21
C LYS A 35 10.99 -30.56 19.18
N LEU A 36 9.84 -30.28 18.53
CA LEU A 36 9.22 -28.96 18.50
C LEU A 36 8.88 -28.46 19.91
N ARG A 37 8.29 -29.30 20.75
CA ARG A 37 8.01 -28.98 22.16
C ARG A 37 9.28 -28.64 22.96
N LYS A 38 10.44 -29.21 22.59
CA LYS A 38 11.75 -28.93 23.23
C LYS A 38 12.48 -27.74 22.60
N GLY A 39 11.86 -27.00 21.72
CA GLY A 39 12.47 -25.83 21.09
C GLY A 39 13.51 -26.17 20.00
N VAL A 40 13.44 -27.36 19.43
CA VAL A 40 14.26 -27.66 18.26
C VAL A 40 13.63 -26.96 17.06
N ARG A 41 14.41 -26.06 16.44
CA ARG A 41 13.98 -25.29 15.27
C ARG A 41 13.43 -26.20 14.17
N PHE A 42 12.24 -25.90 13.66
CA PHE A 42 11.65 -26.67 12.57
C PHE A 42 12.36 -26.41 11.23
N THR A 43 12.33 -27.40 10.36
CA THR A 43 12.88 -27.27 9.01
C THR A 43 11.79 -26.76 8.07
N LYS A 44 12.19 -25.99 7.03
CA LYS A 44 11.27 -25.48 5.99
C LYS A 44 10.33 -26.56 5.41
N LYS A 45 10.77 -27.83 5.41
CA LYS A 45 9.98 -28.97 4.95
C LYS A 45 8.66 -29.15 5.70
N TYR A 46 8.61 -28.80 7.00
CA TYR A 46 7.44 -29.02 7.85
C TYR A 46 6.61 -27.76 8.10
N THR A 47 6.96 -26.64 7.45
CA THR A 47 6.22 -25.38 7.64
C THR A 47 4.70 -25.52 7.43
N PRO A 48 4.19 -26.12 6.32
CA PRO A 48 2.75 -26.33 6.14
C PRO A 48 2.14 -27.22 7.22
N ASN A 49 2.86 -28.26 7.65
CA ASN A 49 2.41 -29.19 8.65
C ASN A 49 2.26 -28.55 10.05
N VAL A 50 3.10 -27.56 10.37
CA VAL A 50 2.98 -26.81 11.64
C VAL A 50 1.73 -25.97 11.68
N LEU A 51 1.31 -25.37 10.56
CA LEU A 51 0.03 -24.68 10.46
C LEU A 51 -1.13 -25.65 10.72
N SER A 52 -1.15 -26.82 10.06
CA SER A 52 -2.14 -27.87 10.30
C SER A 52 -2.17 -28.32 11.77
N LEU A 53 -1.00 -28.41 12.42
CA LEU A 53 -0.91 -28.70 13.84
C LEU A 53 -1.57 -27.62 14.70
N ILE A 54 -1.31 -26.34 14.44
CA ILE A 54 -1.88 -25.22 15.19
C ILE A 54 -3.40 -25.23 15.07
N TYR A 55 -3.94 -25.43 13.87
CA TYR A 55 -5.39 -25.51 13.67
C TYR A 55 -6.02 -26.75 14.34
N ALA A 56 -5.34 -27.91 14.31
CA ALA A 56 -5.82 -29.12 14.97
C ALA A 56 -5.92 -28.99 16.51
N LEU A 57 -5.13 -28.12 17.12
CA LEU A 57 -5.17 -27.86 18.56
C LEU A 57 -6.45 -27.14 19.02
N GLN A 58 -7.21 -26.54 18.11
CA GLN A 58 -8.46 -25.83 18.39
C GLN A 58 -8.37 -24.87 19.59
N CYS A 59 -7.27 -24.12 19.65
CA CYS A 59 -7.03 -23.14 20.72
C CYS A 59 -8.06 -22.01 20.69
N PRO A 60 -8.30 -21.32 21.82
CA PRO A 60 -9.00 -20.05 21.82
C PRO A 60 -8.39 -19.10 20.79
N LYS A 61 -9.19 -18.32 20.07
CA LYS A 61 -8.72 -17.47 18.94
C LYS A 61 -7.52 -16.58 19.26
N ALA A 62 -7.49 -16.02 20.47
CA ALA A 62 -6.35 -15.18 20.92
C ALA A 62 -5.03 -16.00 21.05
N GLU A 63 -5.12 -17.24 21.49
CA GLU A 63 -3.96 -18.13 21.64
C GLU A 63 -3.50 -18.67 20.29
N GLU A 64 -4.44 -19.00 19.40
CA GLU A 64 -4.15 -19.38 18.00
C GLU A 64 -3.41 -18.28 17.27
N ILE A 65 -3.89 -17.03 17.35
CA ILE A 65 -3.21 -15.86 16.75
C ILE A 65 -1.79 -15.73 17.30
N ARG A 66 -1.61 -15.87 18.60
CA ARG A 66 -0.28 -15.76 19.22
C ARG A 66 0.65 -16.89 18.78
N LEU A 67 0.15 -18.12 18.69
CA LEU A 67 0.92 -19.27 18.17
C LEU A 67 1.35 -19.05 16.73
N LEU A 68 0.45 -18.55 15.88
CA LEU A 68 0.76 -18.23 14.48
C LEU A 68 1.82 -17.12 14.38
N GLN A 69 1.72 -16.08 15.19
CA GLN A 69 2.70 -14.98 15.21
C GLN A 69 4.09 -15.49 15.60
N GLU A 70 4.20 -16.24 16.71
CA GLU A 70 5.50 -16.76 17.16
C GLU A 70 6.07 -17.80 16.18
N PHE A 71 5.21 -18.61 15.56
CA PHE A 71 5.60 -19.49 14.47
C PHE A 71 6.23 -18.72 13.29
N HIS A 72 5.58 -17.66 12.85
CA HIS A 72 6.11 -16.82 11.78
C HIS A 72 7.42 -16.14 12.18
N ILE A 73 7.50 -15.61 13.39
CA ILE A 73 8.73 -15.01 13.91
C ILE A 73 9.89 -16.02 13.91
N GLU A 74 9.63 -17.24 14.35
CA GLU A 74 10.67 -18.28 14.35
C GLU A 74 11.08 -18.72 12.94
N ASN A 75 10.13 -18.74 12.01
CA ASN A 75 10.35 -19.16 10.62
C ASN A 75 11.16 -18.14 9.80
N ILE A 76 10.81 -16.85 9.87
CA ILE A 76 11.38 -15.81 9.02
C ILE A 76 12.28 -14.82 9.76
N GLY A 77 12.29 -14.86 11.08
CA GLY A 77 13.01 -13.92 11.95
C GLY A 77 12.14 -12.73 12.37
N LYS A 78 12.44 -12.20 13.55
CA LYS A 78 11.64 -11.14 14.20
C LYS A 78 11.55 -9.86 13.35
N GLU A 79 12.67 -9.46 12.76
CA GLU A 79 12.73 -8.24 11.94
C GLU A 79 11.92 -8.40 10.65
N ALA A 80 12.10 -9.51 9.93
CA ALA A 80 11.33 -9.78 8.72
C ALA A 80 9.81 -9.85 9.02
N PHE A 81 9.44 -10.47 10.14
CA PHE A 81 8.04 -10.49 10.58
C PHE A 81 7.48 -9.08 10.83
N ARG A 82 8.23 -8.22 11.53
CA ARG A 82 7.86 -6.82 11.75
C ARG A 82 7.68 -6.08 10.43
N CYS A 83 8.63 -6.22 9.51
CA CYS A 83 8.56 -5.56 8.21
C CYS A 83 7.33 -6.01 7.42
N LEU A 84 7.04 -7.32 7.35
CA LEU A 84 5.83 -7.82 6.67
C LEU A 84 4.55 -7.32 7.33
N HIS A 85 4.52 -7.25 8.67
CA HIS A 85 3.38 -6.71 9.41
C HIS A 85 3.19 -5.21 9.14
N SER A 86 4.28 -4.42 9.12
CA SER A 86 4.22 -3.00 8.76
C SER A 86 3.70 -2.80 7.32
N ILE A 87 4.11 -3.63 6.36
CA ILE A 87 3.55 -3.59 5.00
C ILE A 87 2.06 -3.93 5.01
N GLN A 88 1.65 -4.95 5.73
CA GLN A 88 0.24 -5.29 5.90
C GLN A 88 -0.58 -4.12 6.45
N GLU A 89 -0.08 -3.47 7.49
CA GLU A 89 -0.73 -2.29 8.07
C GLU A 89 -0.76 -1.10 7.11
N ILE A 90 0.34 -0.85 6.36
CA ILE A 90 0.39 0.15 5.31
C ILE A 90 -0.73 -0.12 4.31
N ILE A 91 -0.75 -1.31 3.75
CA ILE A 91 -1.74 -1.74 2.76
C ILE A 91 -3.16 -1.58 3.31
N SER A 92 -3.44 -2.03 4.52
CA SER A 92 -4.75 -1.91 5.17
C SER A 92 -5.13 -0.47 5.51
N SER A 93 -4.17 0.44 5.63
CA SER A 93 -4.39 1.86 5.96
C SER A 93 -4.61 2.74 4.75
N ILE A 94 -4.19 2.29 3.57
CA ILE A 94 -4.37 2.98 2.30
C ILE A 94 -5.78 2.69 1.79
N GLY A 95 -6.65 3.64 1.82
CA GLY A 95 -8.02 3.50 1.29
C GLY A 95 -8.91 4.62 1.73
N PRO A 96 -10.02 4.88 1.02
CA PRO A 96 -11.01 5.84 1.49
C PRO A 96 -11.63 5.28 2.77
N ARG A 97 -11.02 5.60 3.91
CA ARG A 97 -11.78 5.60 5.16
C ARG A 97 -12.78 6.74 5.04
N ASP A 98 -13.95 6.59 5.66
CA ASP A 98 -14.89 7.71 5.85
C ASP A 98 -14.16 8.81 6.65
N LEU A 99 -13.31 9.56 5.96
CA LEU A 99 -12.68 10.76 6.48
C LEU A 99 -13.80 11.76 6.61
N ARG A 100 -14.42 11.83 7.80
CA ARG A 100 -15.39 12.86 8.10
C ARG A 100 -14.69 14.20 7.91
N ALA A 101 -15.11 14.94 6.88
CA ALA A 101 -14.61 16.28 6.67
C ALA A 101 -14.91 17.11 7.93
N PHE A 102 -13.92 17.84 8.40
CA PHE A 102 -14.15 18.79 9.47
C PHE A 102 -15.16 19.85 8.97
N PRO A 103 -16.14 20.24 9.79
CA PRO A 103 -17.07 21.29 9.40
C PRO A 103 -16.29 22.56 9.04
N PRO A 104 -16.71 23.31 8.01
CA PRO A 104 -16.08 24.57 7.65
C PRO A 104 -16.14 25.51 8.85
N VAL A 105 -15.00 25.88 9.38
CA VAL A 105 -14.88 26.82 10.50
C VAL A 105 -14.48 28.18 9.92
N THR A 106 -15.25 29.21 10.22
CA THR A 106 -14.86 30.59 9.92
C THR A 106 -13.70 30.97 10.84
N TYR A 107 -12.54 31.22 10.24
CA TYR A 107 -11.34 31.58 10.99
C TYR A 107 -11.14 33.06 11.07
N GLU A 108 -11.13 33.61 12.29
CA GLU A 108 -10.55 34.91 12.54
C GLU A 108 -9.06 34.92 12.19
N ALA A 109 -8.53 36.09 11.82
CA ALA A 109 -7.12 36.27 11.52
C ALA A 109 -6.23 35.74 12.66
N TYR A 110 -5.09 35.20 12.32
CA TYR A 110 -4.19 34.62 13.30
C TYR A 110 -3.66 35.70 14.25
N PRO A 111 -3.69 35.51 15.58
CA PRO A 111 -3.39 36.58 16.55
C PRO A 111 -1.91 36.89 16.73
N PHE A 112 -1.00 36.30 15.93
CA PHE A 112 0.42 36.58 16.05
C PHE A 112 0.82 37.82 15.26
N SER A 113 1.15 38.89 15.97
CA SER A 113 1.75 40.11 15.43
C SER A 113 3.28 40.09 15.42
N GLY A 114 3.89 38.94 15.73
CA GLY A 114 5.34 38.75 15.82
C GLY A 114 5.70 37.30 16.13
N SER A 115 6.97 37.02 16.41
CA SER A 115 7.42 35.71 16.83
C SER A 115 6.83 35.34 18.19
N ALA A 116 6.42 34.10 18.36
CA ALA A 116 5.78 33.60 19.59
C ALA A 116 6.37 32.27 20.00
N PHE A 117 6.40 32.00 21.31
CA PHE A 117 6.82 30.73 21.87
C PHE A 117 5.57 29.94 22.28
N LEU A 118 5.53 28.66 21.89
CA LEU A 118 4.53 27.69 22.29
C LEU A 118 5.16 26.74 23.29
N SER A 119 4.57 26.62 24.48
CA SER A 119 5.16 25.97 25.64
C SER A 119 4.48 24.65 26.01
N SER A 120 3.49 24.22 25.24
CA SER A 120 2.77 23.01 25.55
C SER A 120 2.26 22.30 24.27
N LYS A 121 2.09 21.00 24.37
CA LYS A 121 1.49 20.16 23.32
C LYS A 121 0.10 20.66 22.90
N LEU A 122 -0.68 21.14 23.85
CA LEU A 122 -2.04 21.67 23.57
C LEU A 122 -1.99 22.92 22.69
N GLU A 123 -1.10 23.86 23.01
CA GLU A 123 -0.90 25.08 22.23
C GLU A 123 -0.39 24.77 20.83
N ILE A 124 0.58 23.85 20.70
CA ILE A 124 1.12 23.40 19.43
C ILE A 124 0.01 22.78 18.58
N ASN A 125 -0.75 21.84 19.13
CA ASN A 125 -1.82 21.15 18.41
C ASN A 125 -2.94 22.10 17.97
N ALA A 126 -3.29 23.07 18.83
CA ALA A 126 -4.28 24.11 18.49
C ALA A 126 -3.77 25.02 17.36
N CYS A 127 -2.49 25.41 17.43
CA CYS A 127 -1.81 26.17 16.40
C CYS A 127 -1.79 25.42 15.06
N LEU A 128 -1.30 24.20 15.06
CA LEU A 128 -1.24 23.33 13.88
C LEU A 128 -2.61 23.15 13.24
N ARG A 129 -3.63 22.82 14.05
CA ARG A 129 -5.00 22.66 13.57
C ARG A 129 -5.50 23.91 12.87
N LYS A 130 -5.33 25.08 13.49
CA LYS A 130 -5.77 26.34 12.94
C LYS A 130 -5.07 26.66 11.63
N LEU A 131 -3.75 26.50 11.54
CA LEU A 131 -2.96 26.76 10.36
C LEU A 131 -3.33 25.83 9.19
N LEU A 132 -3.47 24.52 9.45
CA LEU A 132 -3.89 23.54 8.45
C LEU A 132 -5.29 23.86 7.89
N LEU A 133 -6.24 24.17 8.77
CA LEU A 133 -7.61 24.53 8.37
C LEU A 133 -7.66 25.84 7.58
N GLN A 134 -6.83 26.83 7.94
CA GLN A 134 -6.69 28.07 7.16
C GLN A 134 -6.16 27.79 5.74
N GLN A 135 -5.19 26.90 5.60
CA GLN A 135 -4.71 26.51 4.27
C GLN A 135 -5.77 25.75 3.47
N ALA A 136 -6.50 24.83 4.11
CA ALA A 136 -7.58 24.08 3.47
C ALA A 136 -8.76 24.97 3.00
N ALA A 137 -9.04 26.07 3.73
CA ALA A 137 -10.11 27.00 3.43
C ALA A 137 -9.76 28.07 2.36
N GLN A 138 -8.52 28.14 1.90
CA GLN A 138 -8.12 29.11 0.89
C GLN A 138 -8.82 28.85 -0.45
N LYS A 139 -9.36 29.91 -1.09
CA LYS A 139 -9.94 29.84 -2.43
C LYS A 139 -8.91 29.55 -3.50
N GLU A 140 -7.70 30.07 -3.31
CA GLU A 140 -6.52 29.79 -4.12
C GLU A 140 -5.79 28.55 -3.61
N LYS A 141 -4.77 28.11 -4.32
CA LYS A 141 -3.96 26.96 -3.95
C LYS A 141 -3.21 27.24 -2.64
N GLY A 142 -3.60 26.56 -1.55
CA GLY A 142 -2.84 26.61 -0.30
C GLY A 142 -1.50 25.92 -0.42
N SER A 143 -0.50 26.31 0.39
CA SER A 143 0.84 25.75 0.39
C SER A 143 1.30 25.41 1.80
N VAL A 144 1.84 24.20 1.97
CA VAL A 144 2.53 23.77 3.19
C VAL A 144 3.87 23.13 2.82
N LEU A 145 4.96 23.72 3.31
CA LEU A 145 6.28 23.10 3.22
C LEU A 145 6.59 22.45 4.56
N MET A 146 6.98 21.18 4.54
CA MET A 146 7.15 20.37 5.74
C MET A 146 8.52 19.67 5.72
N LEU A 147 9.32 19.93 6.75
CA LEU A 147 10.58 19.23 7.00
C LEU A 147 10.47 18.44 8.30
N GLY A 148 10.62 17.12 8.24
CA GLY A 148 10.38 16.25 9.37
C GLY A 148 8.89 16.19 9.75
N GLY A 149 8.58 15.87 11.01
CA GLY A 149 7.20 15.80 11.52
C GLY A 149 6.50 14.46 11.26
N GLU A 150 7.16 13.53 10.60
CA GLU A 150 6.67 12.17 10.35
C GLU A 150 6.40 11.39 11.64
N GLN A 151 7.04 11.77 12.73
CA GLN A 151 6.83 11.17 14.06
C GLN A 151 5.85 11.95 14.94
N HIS A 152 5.47 13.18 14.55
CA HIS A 152 4.59 14.01 15.34
C HIS A 152 3.16 13.48 15.37
N SER A 153 2.66 13.10 16.55
CA SER A 153 1.40 12.38 16.72
C SER A 153 0.19 13.13 16.12
N PHE A 154 0.08 14.43 16.37
CA PHE A 154 -1.00 15.26 15.85
C PHE A 154 -1.00 15.36 14.33
N LEU A 155 0.17 15.50 13.70
CA LEU A 155 0.25 15.60 12.23
C LEU A 155 -0.20 14.30 11.56
N LYS A 156 0.22 13.15 12.08
CA LYS A 156 -0.20 11.83 11.58
C LYS A 156 -1.72 11.67 11.54
N GLU A 157 -2.40 12.14 12.58
CA GLU A 157 -3.83 11.98 12.76
C GLU A 157 -4.65 13.05 12.04
N SER A 158 -4.12 14.28 11.96
CA SER A 158 -4.89 15.47 11.59
C SER A 158 -4.72 15.90 10.14
N ILE A 159 -3.56 15.65 9.51
CA ILE A 159 -3.35 16.03 8.10
C ILE A 159 -4.38 15.37 7.18
N PRO A 160 -4.60 14.03 7.21
CA PRO A 160 -5.55 13.39 6.34
C PRO A 160 -6.97 14.00 6.40
N PRO A 161 -7.63 14.08 7.56
CA PRO A 161 -9.01 14.57 7.60
C PRO A 161 -9.14 16.08 7.37
N ILE A 162 -8.10 16.88 7.68
CA ILE A 162 -8.15 18.33 7.47
C ILE A 162 -7.93 18.70 6.00
N LEU A 163 -6.99 18.04 5.34
CA LEU A 163 -6.60 18.37 3.96
C LEU A 163 -7.32 17.52 2.90
N HIS A 164 -8.16 16.55 3.33
CA HIS A 164 -8.91 15.70 2.40
C HIS A 164 -9.67 16.50 1.34
N ASN A 165 -9.41 16.18 0.07
CA ASN A 165 -10.01 16.86 -1.09
C ASN A 165 -9.82 18.39 -1.12
N SER A 166 -8.82 18.91 -0.40
CA SER A 166 -8.49 20.34 -0.45
C SER A 166 -7.57 20.65 -1.63
N ARG A 167 -7.47 21.92 -1.99
CA ARG A 167 -6.54 22.42 -3.02
C ARG A 167 -5.13 22.74 -2.46
N VAL A 168 -4.80 22.21 -1.29
CA VAL A 168 -3.50 22.43 -0.65
C VAL A 168 -2.44 21.60 -1.35
N GLN A 169 -1.30 22.23 -1.63
CA GLN A 169 -0.07 21.52 -2.02
C GLN A 169 0.82 21.36 -0.79
N VAL A 170 1.24 20.14 -0.51
CA VAL A 170 2.18 19.82 0.56
C VAL A 170 3.48 19.28 -0.04
N GLU A 171 4.58 20.00 0.14
CA GLU A 171 5.94 19.51 -0.13
C GLU A 171 6.54 19.01 1.17
N HIS A 172 6.88 17.74 1.23
CA HIS A 172 7.36 17.12 2.47
C HIS A 172 8.74 16.49 2.25
N LEU A 173 9.73 16.92 3.03
CA LEU A 173 11.03 16.28 3.15
C LEU A 173 11.16 15.60 4.49
N PHE A 174 11.34 14.28 4.51
CA PHE A 174 11.48 13.48 5.71
C PHE A 174 12.75 12.64 5.69
N ARG A 175 13.05 11.99 6.80
CA ARG A 175 14.28 11.23 7.00
C ARG A 175 13.98 9.74 7.13
N LEU A 176 14.83 8.94 6.49
CA LEU A 176 14.89 7.50 6.67
C LEU A 176 16.26 7.12 7.24
N ASP A 177 16.31 6.11 8.07
CA ASP A 177 17.57 5.60 8.59
C ASP A 177 18.35 4.87 7.48
N SER A 178 19.64 5.15 7.39
CA SER A 178 20.51 4.36 6.52
C SER A 178 20.67 2.94 7.09
N HIS A 179 20.78 1.94 6.19
CA HIS A 179 20.73 0.49 6.51
C HIS A 179 21.89 -0.05 7.36
N THR A 180 22.36 0.69 8.32
CA THR A 180 23.49 0.29 9.18
C THR A 180 23.07 -0.59 10.36
N TYR A 181 21.76 -0.69 10.66
CA TYR A 181 21.24 -1.47 11.77
C TYR A 181 20.20 -2.49 11.32
N PRO A 182 20.16 -3.69 11.94
CA PRO A 182 19.15 -4.70 11.62
C PRO A 182 17.70 -4.23 11.73
N GLU A 183 17.43 -3.29 12.65
CA GLU A 183 16.08 -2.76 12.92
C GLU A 183 15.72 -1.52 12.08
N SER A 184 16.63 -1.02 11.25
CA SER A 184 16.40 0.20 10.44
C SER A 184 15.31 0.00 9.38
N GLU A 185 15.15 -1.20 8.85
CA GLU A 185 14.17 -1.49 7.82
C GLU A 185 12.74 -1.40 8.37
N SER A 186 12.43 -2.00 9.52
CA SER A 186 11.10 -1.89 10.14
C SER A 186 10.80 -0.46 10.61
N HIS A 187 11.80 0.24 11.16
CA HIS A 187 11.65 1.64 11.57
C HIS A 187 11.34 2.55 10.37
N ASN A 188 12.01 2.35 9.25
CA ASN A 188 11.71 3.07 8.01
C ASN A 188 10.29 2.80 7.51
N LEU A 189 9.82 1.56 7.58
CA LEU A 189 8.44 1.23 7.21
C LEU A 189 7.41 1.89 8.12
N ASP A 190 7.66 1.95 9.43
CA ASP A 190 6.81 2.65 10.39
C ASP A 190 6.77 4.16 10.12
N THR A 191 7.89 4.75 9.70
CA THR A 191 7.98 6.14 9.24
C THR A 191 7.20 6.37 7.95
N LEU A 192 7.26 5.43 6.99
CA LEU A 192 6.57 5.53 5.72
C LEU A 192 5.04 5.35 5.82
N LYS A 193 4.56 4.66 6.83
CA LYS A 193 3.13 4.39 7.04
C LYS A 193 2.24 5.64 6.99
N PRO A 194 2.44 6.71 7.81
CA PRO A 194 1.65 7.93 7.71
C PRO A 194 1.86 8.68 6.38
N ILE A 195 3.08 8.65 5.84
CA ILE A 195 3.44 9.35 4.59
C ILE A 195 2.69 8.76 3.40
N LEU A 196 2.64 7.43 3.30
CA LEU A 196 1.88 6.75 2.24
C LEU A 196 0.37 7.02 2.41
N ARG A 197 -0.13 7.10 3.64
CA ARG A 197 -1.52 7.49 3.89
C ARG A 197 -1.83 8.89 3.36
N TYR A 198 -0.93 9.87 3.54
CA TYR A 198 -1.12 11.23 3.01
C TYR A 198 -1.23 11.24 1.49
N PHE A 199 -0.48 10.40 0.83
CA PHE A 199 -0.45 10.32 -0.64
C PHE A 199 -1.83 10.01 -1.24
N PHE A 200 -2.66 9.24 -0.53
CA PHE A 200 -3.97 8.80 -0.99
C PHE A 200 -5.14 9.61 -0.41
N CYS A 201 -4.89 10.77 0.20
CA CYS A 201 -5.93 11.59 0.83
C CYS A 201 -6.56 12.66 -0.09
N GLY A 202 -6.24 12.68 -1.39
CA GLY A 202 -6.91 13.56 -2.36
C GLY A 202 -6.47 15.03 -2.31
N PHE A 203 -5.31 15.34 -1.75
CA PHE A 203 -4.63 16.62 -1.87
C PHE A 203 -3.27 16.47 -2.59
N ALA A 204 -2.74 17.54 -3.15
CA ALA A 204 -1.45 17.49 -3.86
C ALA A 204 -0.30 17.27 -2.86
N TYR A 205 0.24 16.06 -2.80
CA TYR A 205 1.30 15.69 -1.88
C TYR A 205 2.56 15.23 -2.62
N SER A 206 3.68 15.86 -2.31
CA SER A 206 4.99 15.63 -2.94
C SER A 206 6.04 15.23 -1.90
N PRO A 207 6.10 13.94 -1.49
CA PRO A 207 7.06 13.48 -0.52
C PRO A 207 8.43 13.20 -1.14
N LYS A 208 9.48 13.69 -0.47
CA LYS A 208 10.86 13.34 -0.72
C LYS A 208 11.53 12.87 0.56
N TYR A 209 12.53 12.02 0.43
CA TYR A 209 13.28 11.50 1.57
C TYR A 209 14.79 11.68 1.40
N VAL A 210 15.47 11.67 2.53
CA VAL A 210 16.94 11.59 2.62
C VAL A 210 17.30 10.49 3.61
N TYR A 211 18.34 9.73 3.29
CA TYR A 211 18.90 8.80 4.28
C TYR A 211 19.82 9.54 5.22
N THR A 212 19.60 9.35 6.52
CA THR A 212 20.54 9.83 7.55
C THR A 212 21.44 8.68 7.95
N TYR A 213 22.75 8.96 7.90
CA TYR A 213 23.73 8.10 8.53
C TYR A 213 23.62 8.33 10.03
N ASN A 214 23.62 7.23 10.82
CA ASN A 214 23.45 7.28 12.27
C ASN A 214 24.63 7.91 13.02
N ASP A 215 25.20 8.95 12.49
CA ASP A 215 26.06 9.79 13.28
C ASP A 215 25.19 10.59 14.26
N SER A 216 25.40 10.31 15.54
CA SER A 216 24.82 11.05 16.67
C SER A 216 24.97 12.56 16.55
N PHE A 217 25.73 13.03 15.57
CA PHE A 217 25.96 14.41 15.21
C PHE A 217 24.76 15.04 14.47
N ASP A 218 24.09 14.33 13.57
CA ASP A 218 22.99 14.89 12.76
C ASP A 218 21.71 15.14 13.58
N ARG A 219 21.43 14.29 14.56
CA ARG A 219 20.28 14.50 15.49
C ARG A 219 20.54 15.57 16.55
N ARG A 220 21.81 15.88 16.87
CA ARG A 220 22.19 16.87 17.87
C ARG A 220 22.40 18.27 17.31
N THR A 221 22.47 18.43 15.99
CA THR A 221 22.73 19.71 15.34
C THR A 221 21.50 20.41 14.82
N THR A 222 20.34 19.73 14.72
CA THR A 222 19.08 20.38 14.37
C THR A 222 18.36 20.76 15.66
N ILE A 223 18.23 22.06 15.93
CA ILE A 223 17.47 22.60 17.06
C ILE A 223 15.99 22.23 16.92
N PHE A 224 15.50 22.07 15.69
CA PHE A 224 14.10 21.76 15.39
C PHE A 224 13.99 20.39 14.72
N ASP A 225 13.12 19.53 15.23
CA ASP A 225 12.82 18.23 14.64
C ASP A 225 11.83 18.36 13.49
N THR A 226 10.96 19.37 13.58
CA THR A 226 9.90 19.64 12.61
C THR A 226 9.87 21.11 12.26
N LEU A 227 9.81 21.39 10.96
CA LEU A 227 9.64 22.76 10.44
C LEU A 227 8.45 22.73 9.45
N LEU A 228 7.48 23.61 9.69
CA LEU A 228 6.35 23.79 8.79
C LEU A 228 6.24 25.25 8.37
N ILE A 229 6.01 25.47 7.06
CA ILE A 229 5.81 26.82 6.50
C ILE A 229 4.44 26.83 5.83
N PHE A 230 3.58 27.72 6.30
CA PHE A 230 2.20 27.81 5.87
C PHE A 230 1.96 29.04 4.98
N GLY A 231 1.64 28.80 3.71
CA GLY A 231 1.24 29.84 2.76
C GLY A 231 2.23 30.99 2.60
N HIS A 232 3.52 30.73 2.80
CA HIS A 232 4.60 31.75 2.77
C HIS A 232 4.42 32.91 3.76
N LYS A 233 3.68 32.67 4.86
CA LYS A 233 3.33 33.74 5.83
C LYS A 233 3.69 33.40 7.27
N ILE A 234 3.79 32.13 7.61
CA ILE A 234 4.04 31.69 8.98
C ILE A 234 4.99 30.49 8.93
N VAL A 235 6.01 30.51 9.78
CA VAL A 235 6.87 29.37 10.05
C VAL A 235 6.58 28.87 11.47
N LEU A 236 6.36 27.58 11.60
CA LEU A 236 6.28 26.88 12.86
C LEU A 236 7.44 25.89 12.96
N ALA A 237 8.34 26.14 13.91
CA ALA A 237 9.50 25.29 14.20
C ALA A 237 9.33 24.60 15.53
N LEU A 238 9.35 23.26 15.55
CA LEU A 238 9.06 22.43 16.74
C LEU A 238 10.29 21.67 17.21
N THR A 239 10.42 21.52 18.52
CA THR A 239 11.34 20.62 19.20
C THR A 239 10.50 19.62 19.98
N GLY A 240 10.38 18.40 19.45
CA GLY A 240 9.41 17.42 19.96
C GLY A 240 7.95 17.86 19.78
N GLU A 241 7.09 17.47 20.71
CA GLU A 241 5.67 17.77 20.70
C GLU A 241 5.27 18.85 21.73
N GLU A 242 6.21 19.38 22.50
CA GLU A 242 5.92 20.24 23.67
C GLU A 242 6.45 21.66 23.53
N GLN A 243 7.37 21.92 22.62
CA GLN A 243 7.99 23.23 22.45
C GLN A 243 8.00 23.64 20.98
N GLY A 244 7.70 24.92 20.74
CA GLY A 244 7.70 25.44 19.39
C GLY A 244 7.89 26.95 19.32
N LEU A 245 8.36 27.42 18.18
CA LEU A 245 8.52 28.83 17.85
C LEU A 245 7.70 29.14 16.59
N VAL A 246 6.95 30.23 16.65
CA VAL A 246 6.24 30.81 15.51
C VAL A 246 6.99 32.01 15.04
N PHE A 247 7.22 32.10 13.71
CA PHE A 247 7.84 33.24 13.06
C PHE A 247 6.84 33.81 12.03
N THR A 248 6.69 35.14 12.04
CA THR A 248 5.79 35.85 11.13
C THR A 248 6.50 36.99 10.37
N ASN A 249 7.77 37.23 10.67
CA ASN A 249 8.59 38.21 9.97
C ASN A 249 8.96 37.70 8.57
N SER A 250 8.84 38.54 7.55
CA SER A 250 9.10 38.17 6.16
C SER A 250 10.54 37.75 5.88
N GLU A 251 11.51 38.35 6.56
CA GLU A 251 12.94 37.99 6.37
C GLU A 251 13.24 36.61 6.97
N GLU A 252 12.68 36.33 8.16
CA GLU A 252 12.81 35.02 8.80
C GLU A 252 12.13 33.93 7.94
N ILE A 253 10.93 34.18 7.44
CA ILE A 253 10.21 33.26 6.56
C ILE A 253 11.02 32.97 5.30
N ALA A 254 11.52 34.01 4.62
CA ALA A 254 12.32 33.86 3.42
C ALA A 254 13.61 33.05 3.66
N PHE A 255 14.23 33.22 4.84
CA PHE A 255 15.40 32.42 5.25
C PHE A 255 15.03 30.93 5.36
N PHE A 256 13.95 30.60 6.07
CA PHE A 256 13.51 29.21 6.25
C PHE A 256 13.06 28.57 4.92
N GLU A 257 12.36 29.30 4.07
CA GLU A 257 11.95 28.83 2.75
C GLU A 257 13.15 28.50 1.87
N LYS A 258 14.11 29.43 1.77
CA LYS A 258 15.33 29.20 1.02
C LYS A 258 16.09 27.96 1.52
N ARG A 259 16.14 27.78 2.85
CA ARG A 259 16.79 26.61 3.46
C ARG A 259 16.04 25.34 3.15
N PHE A 260 14.69 25.36 3.27
CA PHE A 260 13.85 24.24 2.91
C PHE A 260 14.04 23.84 1.46
N GLN A 261 13.94 24.78 0.53
CA GLN A 261 14.08 24.50 -0.91
C GLN A 261 15.45 23.89 -1.27
N THR A 262 16.53 24.37 -0.61
CA THR A 262 17.88 23.80 -0.80
C THR A 262 17.91 22.32 -0.35
N LEU A 263 17.34 22.01 0.80
CA LEU A 263 17.27 20.64 1.33
C LEU A 263 16.34 19.76 0.49
N TYR A 264 15.16 20.27 0.12
CA TYR A 264 14.17 19.57 -0.66
C TYR A 264 14.67 19.21 -2.08
N ALA A 265 15.48 20.08 -2.67
CA ALA A 265 16.12 19.82 -3.96
C ALA A 265 17.09 18.62 -3.90
N SER A 266 17.73 18.38 -2.75
CA SER A 266 18.63 17.23 -2.55
C SER A 266 17.92 15.94 -2.22
N GLY A 267 16.63 15.99 -1.85
CA GLY A 267 15.84 14.83 -1.47
C GLY A 267 15.48 13.93 -2.66
N GLN A 268 15.43 12.63 -2.40
CA GLN A 268 14.97 11.61 -3.36
C GLN A 268 13.46 11.55 -3.38
N VAL A 269 12.85 11.42 -4.55
CA VAL A 269 11.40 11.30 -4.71
C VAL A 269 10.95 9.93 -4.21
N LEU A 270 10.05 9.88 -3.24
CA LEU A 270 9.52 8.63 -2.68
C LEU A 270 8.70 7.85 -3.71
N MET A 271 7.77 8.54 -4.35
CA MET A 271 6.88 7.98 -5.36
C MET A 271 6.76 8.98 -6.50
N SER A 272 6.75 8.49 -7.72
CA SER A 272 6.50 9.30 -8.92
C SER A 272 5.19 8.85 -9.57
N SER A 273 4.34 9.80 -9.92
CA SER A 273 3.18 9.52 -10.75
C SER A 273 3.63 9.23 -12.18
N VAL A 274 2.97 8.26 -12.79
CA VAL A 274 3.14 7.93 -14.20
C VAL A 274 1.82 8.26 -14.88
N SER A 275 1.67 9.48 -15.36
CA SER A 275 0.47 9.92 -16.08
C SER A 275 0.72 9.87 -17.58
N GLY A 276 -0.32 9.47 -18.32
CA GLY A 276 -0.30 9.39 -19.78
C GLY A 276 0.27 8.07 -20.34
N LEU A 277 -0.18 7.72 -21.55
CA LEU A 277 0.19 6.49 -22.23
C LEU A 277 1.69 6.33 -22.46
N ASP A 278 2.40 7.39 -22.83
CA ASP A 278 3.84 7.37 -23.06
C ASP A 278 4.63 7.04 -21.79
N ASN A 279 4.22 7.60 -20.66
CA ASN A 279 4.86 7.37 -19.38
C ASN A 279 4.55 5.96 -18.85
N LEU A 280 3.33 5.47 -19.07
CA LEU A 280 2.94 4.10 -18.79
C LEU A 280 3.78 3.12 -19.61
N GLN A 281 3.92 3.39 -20.92
CA GLN A 281 4.75 2.64 -21.83
C GLN A 281 6.21 2.60 -21.38
N ASN A 282 6.78 3.73 -21.00
CA ASN A 282 8.15 3.82 -20.49
C ASN A 282 8.33 3.12 -19.13
N ALA A 283 7.33 3.15 -18.25
CA ALA A 283 7.35 2.44 -16.98
C ALA A 283 7.34 0.93 -17.19
N PHE A 284 6.50 0.43 -18.11
CA PHE A 284 6.47 -0.99 -18.50
C PHE A 284 7.78 -1.42 -19.19
N MET A 285 8.37 -0.60 -20.06
CA MET A 285 9.66 -0.91 -20.72
C MET A 285 10.83 -1.01 -19.73
N LYS A 286 10.86 -0.15 -18.71
CA LYS A 286 11.87 -0.22 -17.65
C LYS A 286 11.67 -1.44 -16.77
N ALA A 287 10.41 -1.77 -16.45
CA ALA A 287 10.06 -2.98 -15.72
C ALA A 287 10.47 -4.24 -16.51
N GLU A 288 10.22 -4.29 -17.82
CA GLU A 288 10.60 -5.40 -18.69
C GLU A 288 12.11 -5.71 -18.66
N ARG A 289 12.95 -4.67 -18.70
CA ARG A 289 14.41 -4.84 -18.60
C ARG A 289 14.86 -5.39 -17.25
N SER A 290 14.14 -5.06 -16.18
CA SER A 290 14.40 -5.53 -14.82
C SER A 290 13.84 -6.93 -14.57
N LEU A 291 12.76 -7.33 -15.27
CA LEU A 291 11.99 -8.55 -15.02
C LEU A 291 12.51 -9.79 -15.74
N LYS A 292 13.61 -9.71 -16.49
CA LYS A 292 14.16 -10.87 -17.25
C LYS A 292 14.43 -12.12 -16.40
N SER A 293 14.45 -12.02 -15.07
CA SER A 293 14.78 -13.12 -14.16
C SER A 293 13.83 -13.31 -12.98
N TYR A 294 12.77 -12.51 -12.79
CA TYR A 294 11.94 -12.54 -11.58
C TYR A 294 10.46 -12.81 -11.88
N THR A 295 9.77 -13.46 -10.93
CA THR A 295 8.30 -13.53 -10.90
C THR A 295 7.77 -12.12 -10.59
N TYR A 296 6.77 -11.68 -11.31
CA TYR A 296 6.12 -10.38 -11.09
C TYR A 296 4.85 -10.59 -10.29
N TYR A 297 4.70 -9.86 -9.18
CA TYR A 297 3.49 -9.82 -8.38
C TYR A 297 2.84 -8.45 -8.52
N SER A 298 1.53 -8.42 -8.67
CA SER A 298 0.76 -7.18 -8.58
C SER A 298 -0.42 -7.37 -7.65
N LEU A 299 -0.66 -6.38 -6.80
CA LEU A 299 -1.86 -6.24 -6.00
C LEU A 299 -2.65 -5.09 -6.60
N GLU A 300 -3.81 -5.39 -7.13
CA GLU A 300 -4.62 -4.42 -7.85
C GLU A 300 -6.02 -4.38 -7.23
N ASN A 301 -6.48 -3.18 -6.93
CA ASN A 301 -7.85 -2.95 -6.49
C ASN A 301 -8.84 -3.15 -7.62
N SER A 302 -8.33 -3.08 -8.83
CA SER A 302 -9.03 -3.25 -10.06
C SER A 302 -8.78 -4.62 -10.64
N PHE A 303 -9.75 -5.17 -11.34
CA PHE A 303 -9.59 -6.40 -12.07
C PHE A 303 -8.79 -6.14 -13.36
N CYS A 304 -7.52 -6.55 -13.38
CA CYS A 304 -6.68 -6.45 -14.58
C CYS A 304 -7.20 -7.39 -15.68
N SER A 305 -8.16 -6.91 -16.44
CA SER A 305 -8.81 -7.67 -17.51
C SER A 305 -7.95 -7.84 -18.78
N LEU A 306 -6.90 -7.03 -18.93
CA LEU A 306 -6.09 -6.98 -20.17
C LEU A 306 -5.54 -8.31 -20.62
N SER A 307 -5.12 -9.13 -19.68
CA SER A 307 -4.59 -10.46 -19.96
C SER A 307 -5.64 -11.46 -20.48
N PHE A 308 -6.90 -11.09 -20.43
CA PHE A 308 -8.04 -11.91 -20.88
C PHE A 308 -8.71 -11.34 -22.13
N LEU A 309 -8.24 -10.19 -22.64
CA LEU A 309 -8.77 -9.58 -23.86
C LEU A 309 -8.17 -10.25 -25.09
N SER A 310 -8.96 -10.33 -26.15
CA SER A 310 -8.43 -10.61 -27.48
C SER A 310 -8.08 -9.30 -28.19
N ARG A 311 -7.19 -9.39 -29.16
CA ARG A 311 -6.83 -8.27 -30.01
C ARG A 311 -8.08 -7.63 -30.64
N ASP A 312 -9.00 -8.46 -31.13
CA ASP A 312 -10.24 -7.99 -31.78
C ASP A 312 -11.12 -7.21 -30.77
N MET A 313 -11.26 -7.67 -29.54
CA MET A 313 -12.02 -6.94 -28.51
C MET A 313 -11.45 -5.55 -28.27
N LEU A 314 -10.14 -5.42 -28.22
CA LEU A 314 -9.49 -4.12 -28.03
C LEU A 314 -9.68 -3.21 -29.25
N TYR A 315 -9.43 -3.71 -30.45
CA TYR A 315 -9.59 -2.93 -31.68
C TYR A 315 -11.04 -2.51 -31.94
N ASN A 316 -12.01 -3.39 -31.68
CA ASN A 316 -13.41 -3.07 -31.87
C ASN A 316 -13.97 -1.99 -30.97
N ASN A 317 -13.38 -1.85 -29.77
CA ASN A 317 -13.79 -0.89 -28.76
C ASN A 317 -12.96 0.42 -28.76
N LEU A 318 -12.03 0.61 -29.71
CA LEU A 318 -11.30 1.87 -29.86
C LEU A 318 -12.24 3.00 -30.29
N SER A 319 -12.22 4.11 -29.54
CA SER A 319 -12.92 5.37 -29.88
C SER A 319 -12.15 6.19 -30.90
N VAL A 320 -10.82 6.09 -30.90
CA VAL A 320 -9.92 6.79 -31.82
C VAL A 320 -9.17 5.76 -32.63
N ARG A 321 -9.25 5.88 -33.96
CA ARG A 321 -8.61 4.94 -34.90
C ARG A 321 -7.62 5.70 -35.78
N ASP A 322 -6.56 6.18 -35.18
CA ASP A 322 -5.40 6.68 -35.89
C ASP A 322 -4.22 5.70 -35.78
N GLN A 323 -3.24 5.86 -36.65
CA GLN A 323 -2.09 4.98 -36.73
C GLN A 323 -1.26 4.95 -35.44
N GLU A 324 -1.21 6.07 -34.72
CA GLU A 324 -0.46 6.21 -33.47
C GLU A 324 -1.13 5.43 -32.34
N THR A 325 -2.45 5.56 -32.18
CA THR A 325 -3.25 4.84 -31.20
C THR A 325 -3.24 3.33 -31.48
N GLU A 326 -3.36 2.91 -32.74
CA GLU A 326 -3.28 1.49 -33.11
C GLU A 326 -1.90 0.90 -32.83
N GLN A 327 -0.82 1.64 -33.08
CA GLN A 327 0.54 1.19 -32.75
C GLN A 327 0.74 1.08 -31.24
N LEU A 328 0.33 2.09 -30.46
CA LEU A 328 0.35 2.08 -29.00
C LEU A 328 -0.38 0.87 -28.43
N LEU A 329 -1.58 0.59 -28.93
CA LEU A 329 -2.37 -0.54 -28.50
C LEU A 329 -1.72 -1.87 -28.88
N SER A 330 -1.16 -1.99 -30.09
CA SER A 330 -0.43 -3.17 -30.51
C SER A 330 0.77 -3.47 -29.63
N ASP A 331 1.55 -2.44 -29.30
CA ASP A 331 2.70 -2.54 -28.39
C ASP A 331 2.27 -2.94 -26.99
N PHE A 332 1.15 -2.41 -26.51
CA PHE A 332 0.57 -2.72 -25.22
C PHE A 332 0.09 -4.17 -25.12
N ILE A 333 -0.60 -4.68 -26.15
CA ILE A 333 -1.05 -6.08 -26.25
C ILE A 333 0.17 -7.01 -26.27
N HIS A 334 1.13 -6.75 -27.14
CA HIS A 334 2.32 -7.58 -27.27
C HIS A 334 3.09 -7.69 -25.94
N ARG A 335 3.16 -6.61 -25.19
CA ARG A 335 3.79 -6.59 -23.85
C ARG A 335 2.96 -7.30 -22.81
N SER A 336 1.65 -7.15 -22.86
CA SER A 336 0.75 -7.88 -21.97
C SER A 336 0.89 -9.39 -22.17
N GLU A 337 0.95 -9.84 -23.42
CA GLU A 337 1.20 -11.24 -23.78
C GLU A 337 2.57 -11.70 -23.27
N TYR A 338 3.62 -10.91 -23.46
CA TYR A 338 4.96 -11.20 -22.98
C TYR A 338 5.05 -11.31 -21.45
N LEU A 339 4.36 -10.43 -20.72
CA LEU A 339 4.29 -10.50 -19.25
C LEU A 339 3.49 -11.72 -18.78
N MET A 340 2.52 -12.16 -19.57
CA MET A 340 1.66 -13.32 -19.30
C MET A 340 2.38 -14.66 -19.51
N GLU A 341 3.30 -14.75 -20.45
CA GLU A 341 4.14 -15.93 -20.66
C GLU A 341 5.14 -16.15 -19.52
N ARG A 342 5.42 -15.09 -18.76
CA ARG A 342 6.28 -15.15 -17.57
C ARG A 342 5.42 -15.22 -16.33
N LYS A 343 5.86 -15.98 -15.32
CA LYS A 343 5.18 -16.21 -14.03
C LYS A 343 4.75 -14.90 -13.38
N ARG A 344 3.65 -14.32 -13.83
CA ARG A 344 3.02 -13.15 -13.25
C ARG A 344 1.86 -13.61 -12.37
N VAL A 345 1.89 -13.24 -11.10
CA VAL A 345 0.79 -13.49 -10.18
C VAL A 345 -0.02 -12.22 -10.04
N PHE A 346 -1.29 -12.28 -10.41
CA PHE A 346 -2.24 -11.20 -10.21
C PHE A 346 -3.07 -11.48 -8.98
N HIS A 347 -3.19 -10.46 -8.14
CA HIS A 347 -4.12 -10.47 -7.03
C HIS A 347 -5.27 -9.51 -7.37
N TYR A 348 -6.51 -9.99 -7.25
CA TYR A 348 -7.72 -9.22 -7.52
C TYR A 348 -8.76 -9.48 -6.43
N THR A 349 -9.71 -8.58 -6.24
CA THR A 349 -10.78 -8.69 -5.24
C THR A 349 -12.11 -9.07 -5.90
N LYS A 350 -13.06 -9.61 -5.13
CA LYS A 350 -14.43 -9.86 -5.60
C LYS A 350 -15.09 -8.60 -6.12
N GLU A 351 -14.95 -7.51 -5.38
CA GLU A 351 -15.51 -6.21 -5.75
C GLU A 351 -14.98 -5.70 -7.07
N SER A 352 -13.68 -5.90 -7.36
CA SER A 352 -13.09 -5.47 -8.62
C SER A 352 -13.68 -6.21 -9.83
N VAL A 353 -13.96 -7.49 -9.68
CA VAL A 353 -14.63 -8.30 -10.71
C VAL A 353 -16.07 -7.82 -10.93
N LEU A 354 -16.82 -7.61 -9.86
CA LEU A 354 -18.20 -7.12 -9.92
C LEU A 354 -18.28 -5.71 -10.54
N GLN A 355 -17.34 -4.83 -10.19
CA GLN A 355 -17.27 -3.50 -10.77
C GLN A 355 -16.94 -3.54 -12.26
N PHE A 356 -16.01 -4.37 -12.68
CA PHE A 356 -15.73 -4.60 -14.11
C PHE A 356 -16.98 -5.09 -14.86
N LEU A 357 -17.72 -6.05 -14.31
CA LEU A 357 -18.96 -6.51 -14.91
C LEU A 357 -20.02 -5.41 -15.04
N LYS A 358 -20.13 -4.54 -14.04
CA LYS A 358 -21.06 -3.42 -14.04
C LYS A 358 -20.71 -2.38 -15.10
N ASN A 359 -19.42 -2.02 -15.21
CA ASN A 359 -18.97 -0.86 -15.97
C ASN A 359 -18.42 -1.22 -17.35
N GLY A 360 -17.69 -2.34 -17.47
CA GLY A 360 -17.00 -2.75 -18.70
C GLY A 360 -15.75 -1.93 -19.02
N TRP A 361 -15.33 -1.04 -18.14
CA TRP A 361 -14.15 -0.22 -18.33
C TRP A 361 -12.86 -1.01 -18.11
N LEU A 362 -11.85 -0.70 -18.95
CA LEU A 362 -10.50 -1.25 -18.85
C LEU A 362 -9.64 -0.24 -18.08
N GLU A 363 -9.30 -0.55 -16.85
CA GLU A 363 -8.75 0.41 -15.90
C GLU A 363 -7.37 0.98 -16.28
N TYR A 364 -6.66 0.36 -17.21
CA TYR A 364 -5.34 0.81 -17.66
C TYR A 364 -5.37 1.68 -18.92
N LEU A 365 -6.53 1.90 -19.49
CA LEU A 365 -6.67 2.69 -20.70
C LEU A 365 -7.52 3.94 -20.42
N PRO A 366 -7.11 5.13 -20.88
CA PRO A 366 -7.93 6.33 -20.77
C PRO A 366 -9.29 6.12 -21.43
N HIS A 367 -10.38 6.51 -20.77
CA HIS A 367 -11.74 6.38 -21.26
C HIS A 367 -11.97 7.13 -22.59
N SER A 368 -11.16 8.16 -22.88
CA SER A 368 -11.19 8.88 -24.13
C SER A 368 -10.73 8.03 -25.34
N LEU A 369 -9.97 6.95 -25.12
CA LEU A 369 -9.41 6.13 -26.19
C LEU A 369 -10.29 4.94 -26.58
N TYR A 370 -11.23 4.54 -25.74
CA TYR A 370 -12.05 3.35 -26.01
C TYR A 370 -13.44 3.44 -25.37
N THR A 371 -14.36 2.62 -25.89
CA THR A 371 -15.69 2.42 -25.32
C THR A 371 -15.70 1.22 -24.38
N PRO A 372 -16.57 1.23 -23.33
CA PRO A 372 -16.65 0.08 -22.43
C PRO A 372 -17.00 -1.20 -23.17
N LEU A 373 -16.41 -2.31 -22.72
CA LEU A 373 -16.75 -3.63 -23.24
C LEU A 373 -18.24 -3.90 -23.11
N ASN A 374 -18.84 -4.46 -24.16
CA ASN A 374 -20.24 -4.87 -24.11
C ASN A 374 -20.45 -6.07 -23.16
N PRO A 375 -21.69 -6.40 -22.75
CA PRO A 375 -21.95 -7.47 -21.79
C PRO A 375 -21.43 -8.85 -22.22
N GLN A 376 -21.44 -9.15 -23.51
CA GLN A 376 -20.96 -10.44 -24.03
C GLN A 376 -19.43 -10.53 -23.93
N GLU A 377 -18.73 -9.44 -24.23
CA GLU A 377 -17.29 -9.34 -24.08
C GLU A 377 -16.85 -9.46 -22.62
N ARG A 378 -17.56 -8.80 -21.70
CA ARG A 378 -17.31 -8.92 -20.23
C ARG A 378 -17.45 -10.37 -19.78
N LEU A 379 -18.51 -11.04 -20.22
CA LEU A 379 -18.76 -12.44 -19.92
C LEU A 379 -17.64 -13.34 -20.46
N LEU A 380 -17.17 -13.07 -21.69
CA LEU A 380 -16.06 -13.83 -22.28
C LEU A 380 -14.76 -13.66 -21.51
N VAL A 381 -14.48 -12.45 -21.02
CA VAL A 381 -13.32 -12.16 -20.14
C VAL A 381 -13.39 -13.00 -18.86
N LEU A 382 -14.54 -13.03 -18.19
CA LEU A 382 -14.70 -13.83 -16.97
C LEU A 382 -14.58 -15.33 -17.21
N LYS A 383 -15.14 -15.83 -18.32
CA LYS A 383 -14.97 -17.25 -18.71
C LYS A 383 -13.52 -17.62 -18.94
N ARG A 384 -12.72 -16.72 -19.49
CA ARG A 384 -11.28 -16.90 -19.67
C ARG A 384 -10.54 -16.89 -18.32
N LEU A 385 -10.94 -16.03 -17.40
CA LEU A 385 -10.42 -16.03 -16.02
C LEU A 385 -10.75 -17.36 -15.31
N LEU A 386 -12.01 -17.79 -15.36
CA LEU A 386 -12.44 -19.07 -14.79
C LEU A 386 -11.63 -20.25 -15.36
N ASN A 387 -11.47 -20.31 -16.67
CA ASN A 387 -10.65 -21.34 -17.34
C ASN A 387 -9.20 -21.33 -16.87
N ARG A 388 -8.65 -20.17 -16.50
CA ARG A 388 -7.31 -20.11 -15.88
C ARG A 388 -7.30 -20.63 -14.47
N CYS A 389 -8.29 -20.27 -13.67
CA CYS A 389 -8.39 -20.75 -12.27
C CYS A 389 -8.50 -22.26 -12.22
N THR A 390 -9.13 -22.93 -13.21
CA THR A 390 -9.21 -24.39 -13.29
C THR A 390 -7.89 -25.06 -13.73
N HIS A 391 -6.91 -24.29 -14.23
CA HIS A 391 -5.62 -24.81 -14.73
C HIS A 391 -4.43 -24.10 -14.07
N PRO A 392 -4.20 -24.26 -12.75
CA PRO A 392 -3.25 -23.46 -11.98
C PRO A 392 -1.78 -23.62 -12.40
N SER A 393 -1.43 -24.69 -13.12
CA SER A 393 -0.06 -24.91 -13.61
C SER A 393 0.41 -23.86 -14.63
N LYS A 394 -0.51 -23.07 -15.20
CA LYS A 394 -0.20 -22.10 -16.26
C LYS A 394 -0.15 -20.65 -15.80
N ASN A 395 -0.81 -20.29 -14.70
CA ASN A 395 -0.66 -18.96 -14.06
C ASN A 395 -1.50 -18.85 -12.76
N PRO A 396 -0.93 -18.73 -11.60
CA PRO A 396 -1.69 -18.59 -10.38
C PRO A 396 -2.27 -17.17 -10.29
N ASN A 397 -3.49 -16.96 -10.75
CA ASN A 397 -4.25 -15.79 -10.35
C ASN A 397 -4.83 -16.08 -8.97
N ALA A 398 -4.62 -15.20 -8.03
CA ALA A 398 -5.13 -15.36 -6.68
C ALA A 398 -6.18 -14.29 -6.40
N MET A 399 -7.37 -14.73 -5.99
CA MET A 399 -8.39 -13.86 -5.45
C MET A 399 -8.11 -13.63 -3.97
N ILE A 400 -8.05 -12.39 -3.56
CA ILE A 400 -7.77 -12.00 -2.18
C ILE A 400 -9.02 -11.42 -1.53
N ASP A 401 -9.14 -11.62 -0.22
CA ASP A 401 -10.13 -10.93 0.57
C ASP A 401 -9.85 -9.41 0.55
N ALA A 402 -10.91 -8.61 0.60
CA ALA A 402 -10.81 -7.15 0.50
C ALA A 402 -9.96 -6.58 1.64
N MET A 403 -8.68 -6.42 1.38
CA MET A 403 -7.72 -5.87 2.34
C MET A 403 -7.86 -4.37 2.57
N SER A 404 -8.76 -3.75 2.05
CA SER A 404 -9.21 -2.37 2.03
C SER A 404 -9.48 -1.91 0.60
N LYS A 405 -10.44 -1.04 0.48
CA LYS A 405 -11.14 -0.72 -0.76
C LYS A 405 -10.31 0.00 -1.84
N SER A 406 -8.99 0.10 -1.76
CA SER A 406 -8.28 0.87 -2.76
C SER A 406 -6.75 0.76 -2.71
N ILE A 407 -6.18 -0.36 -3.17
CA ILE A 407 -4.75 -0.36 -3.45
C ILE A 407 -4.47 -0.85 -4.85
N ASN A 408 -4.09 0.10 -5.69
CA ASN A 408 -3.33 -0.17 -6.88
C ASN A 408 -1.89 0.31 -6.67
N PHE A 409 -0.96 -0.59 -6.45
CA PHE A 409 0.45 -0.22 -6.50
C PHE A 409 0.94 0.10 -7.91
N VAL A 410 0.08 -0.04 -8.91
CA VAL A 410 0.39 0.20 -10.31
C VAL A 410 -0.50 1.25 -10.95
N GLY A 411 -1.73 1.47 -10.48
CA GLY A 411 -2.60 2.46 -11.07
C GLY A 411 -3.73 2.93 -10.15
N TYR A 412 -4.02 4.21 -10.21
CA TYR A 412 -5.13 4.85 -9.51
C TYR A 412 -6.01 5.59 -10.51
N TYR A 413 -7.32 5.34 -10.48
CA TYR A 413 -8.29 6.15 -11.20
C TYR A 413 -8.65 7.37 -10.38
N ASN A 414 -8.33 8.55 -10.91
CA ASN A 414 -8.92 9.76 -10.42
C ASN A 414 -10.31 9.95 -11.07
N ASN A 415 -11.25 10.60 -10.38
CA ASN A 415 -12.62 10.86 -10.89
C ASN A 415 -12.67 11.69 -12.20
N ASP A 416 -11.53 12.13 -12.72
CA ASP A 416 -11.39 13.01 -13.89
C ASP A 416 -10.88 12.27 -15.15
N ASP A 417 -11.16 10.99 -15.33
CA ASP A 417 -10.79 10.17 -16.51
C ASP A 417 -9.27 10.00 -16.75
N ASN A 418 -8.42 10.37 -15.82
CA ASN A 418 -6.98 10.21 -15.94
C ASN A 418 -6.51 8.98 -15.15
N PHE A 419 -5.83 8.08 -15.86
CA PHE A 419 -5.12 6.97 -15.25
C PHE A 419 -3.81 7.48 -14.61
N GLU A 420 -3.67 7.31 -13.31
CA GLU A 420 -2.43 7.59 -12.61
C GLU A 420 -1.82 6.30 -12.06
N ALA A 421 -0.66 5.92 -12.56
CA ALA A 421 0.15 4.87 -11.97
C ALA A 421 1.25 5.48 -11.09
N TYR A 422 1.52 4.85 -9.96
CA TYR A 422 2.56 5.29 -9.05
C TYR A 422 3.73 4.30 -9.03
N ARG A 423 4.92 4.82 -9.24
CA ARG A 423 6.16 4.07 -9.09
C ARG A 423 6.76 4.37 -7.74
N ILE A 424 7.01 3.34 -6.94
CA ILE A 424 7.75 3.43 -5.69
C ILE A 424 9.25 3.47 -6.02
N ASN A 425 9.93 4.53 -5.59
CA ASN A 425 11.36 4.70 -5.83
C ASN A 425 12.22 4.34 -4.61
N GLU A 426 11.63 4.20 -3.43
CA GLU A 426 12.33 3.79 -2.23
C GLU A 426 12.56 2.26 -2.25
N PRO A 427 13.86 1.80 -2.24
CA PRO A 427 14.20 0.40 -2.51
C PRO A 427 13.68 -0.60 -1.47
N ASN A 428 13.65 -0.23 -0.19
CA ASN A 428 13.21 -1.14 0.86
C ASN A 428 11.72 -1.30 0.90
N LEU A 429 10.97 -0.22 0.72
CA LEU A 429 9.52 -0.30 0.59
C LEU A 429 9.17 -1.22 -0.59
N SER A 430 9.82 -1.05 -1.74
CA SER A 430 9.65 -1.94 -2.90
C SER A 430 10.00 -3.39 -2.59
N LYS A 431 11.13 -3.63 -1.90
CA LYS A 431 11.58 -4.97 -1.48
C LYS A 431 10.55 -5.64 -0.57
N TRP A 432 10.08 -4.93 0.45
CA TRP A 432 9.18 -5.50 1.44
C TRP A 432 7.76 -5.70 0.91
N ILE A 433 7.27 -4.81 0.04
CA ILE A 433 6.02 -5.05 -0.70
C ILE A 433 6.14 -6.32 -1.56
N TYR A 434 7.26 -6.48 -2.27
CA TYR A 434 7.50 -7.69 -3.06
C TYR A 434 7.48 -8.95 -2.20
N LEU A 435 8.23 -8.97 -1.10
CA LEU A 435 8.28 -10.11 -0.17
C LEU A 435 6.92 -10.40 0.47
N PHE A 436 6.16 -9.35 0.77
CA PHE A 436 4.79 -9.49 1.25
C PHE A 436 3.90 -10.17 0.21
N LEU A 437 3.90 -9.69 -1.03
CA LEU A 437 3.12 -10.28 -2.13
C LEU A 437 3.56 -11.72 -2.44
N GLU A 438 4.85 -12.03 -2.32
CA GLU A 438 5.37 -13.39 -2.45
C GLU A 438 4.89 -14.31 -1.32
N SER A 439 4.65 -13.79 -0.14
CA SER A 439 4.15 -14.54 1.02
C SER A 439 2.64 -14.77 1.00
N LEU A 440 1.86 -14.00 0.24
CA LEU A 440 0.40 -14.06 0.19
C LEU A 440 -0.17 -15.46 -0.13
N PRO A 441 0.40 -16.27 -1.05
CA PRO A 441 -0.12 -17.60 -1.36
C PRO A 441 -0.23 -18.56 -0.16
N SER A 442 0.50 -18.29 0.91
CA SER A 442 0.45 -19.07 2.15
C SER A 442 -0.35 -18.38 3.27
N SER A 443 -1.04 -17.28 2.98
CA SER A 443 -1.78 -16.49 3.95
C SER A 443 -3.29 -16.82 3.91
N GLU A 444 -3.99 -16.55 5.02
CA GLU A 444 -5.46 -16.62 5.12
C GLU A 444 -6.20 -15.58 4.25
N TRP A 445 -5.48 -14.72 3.57
CA TRP A 445 -6.03 -13.63 2.75
C TRP A 445 -6.33 -14.05 1.32
N ILE A 446 -5.85 -15.22 0.91
CA ILE A 446 -6.11 -15.77 -0.41
C ILE A 446 -7.22 -16.80 -0.31
N TYR A 447 -8.24 -16.61 -1.13
CA TYR A 447 -9.28 -17.60 -1.30
C TYR A 447 -8.71 -18.90 -1.88
N SER A 448 -9.20 -20.03 -1.42
CA SER A 448 -8.85 -21.32 -2.02
C SER A 448 -9.26 -21.36 -3.51
N GLN A 449 -8.69 -22.30 -4.25
CA GLN A 449 -9.02 -22.45 -5.67
C GLN A 449 -10.51 -22.76 -5.84
N GLU A 450 -11.07 -23.59 -4.97
CA GLU A 450 -12.47 -23.96 -4.98
C GLU A 450 -13.40 -22.75 -4.74
N GLU A 451 -13.06 -21.90 -3.77
CA GLU A 451 -13.80 -20.66 -3.48
C GLU A 451 -13.74 -19.66 -4.64
N GLN A 452 -12.57 -19.55 -5.30
CA GLN A 452 -12.43 -18.69 -6.47
C GLN A 452 -13.29 -19.19 -7.64
N ILE A 453 -13.25 -20.49 -7.92
CA ILE A 453 -14.05 -21.12 -8.99
C ILE A 453 -15.53 -20.93 -8.69
N ALA A 454 -15.99 -21.26 -7.49
CA ALA A 454 -17.39 -21.13 -7.09
C ALA A 454 -17.89 -19.68 -7.25
N PHE A 455 -17.13 -18.70 -6.78
CA PHE A 455 -17.47 -17.28 -6.95
C PHE A 455 -17.58 -16.87 -8.42
N LEU A 456 -16.66 -17.31 -9.27
CA LEU A 456 -16.67 -16.95 -10.70
C LEU A 456 -17.83 -17.64 -11.44
N GLU A 457 -18.13 -18.89 -11.12
CA GLU A 457 -19.27 -19.62 -11.70
C GLU A 457 -20.60 -18.97 -11.35
N GLU A 458 -20.84 -18.68 -10.07
CA GLU A 458 -22.02 -17.95 -9.58
C GLU A 458 -22.15 -16.58 -10.27
N THR A 459 -21.06 -15.79 -10.29
CA THR A 459 -21.04 -14.45 -10.89
C THR A 459 -21.35 -14.51 -12.40
N ILE A 460 -20.80 -15.48 -13.13
CA ILE A 460 -21.07 -15.70 -14.57
C ILE A 460 -22.53 -16.07 -14.79
N GLN A 461 -23.08 -16.92 -13.95
CA GLN A 461 -24.46 -17.35 -14.05
C GLN A 461 -25.43 -16.18 -13.82
N ASP A 462 -25.24 -15.44 -12.74
CA ASP A 462 -26.09 -14.29 -12.36
C ASP A 462 -26.06 -13.23 -13.44
N PHE A 463 -24.86 -12.84 -13.90
CA PHE A 463 -24.72 -11.84 -14.96
C PHE A 463 -25.35 -12.29 -16.27
N SER A 464 -25.25 -13.59 -16.61
CA SER A 464 -25.87 -14.13 -17.82
C SER A 464 -27.40 -14.09 -17.74
N GLN A 465 -27.99 -14.37 -16.58
CA GLN A 465 -29.45 -14.29 -16.36
C GLN A 465 -29.95 -12.85 -16.44
N GLU A 466 -29.24 -11.90 -15.84
CA GLU A 466 -29.58 -10.47 -15.92
C GLU A 466 -29.60 -9.94 -17.38
N GLN A 467 -28.72 -10.47 -18.24
CA GLN A 467 -28.67 -10.06 -19.65
C GLN A 467 -29.80 -10.67 -20.50
N LEU A 468 -30.39 -11.77 -20.08
CA LEU A 468 -31.55 -12.39 -20.74
C LEU A 468 -32.86 -11.64 -20.45
N HIS A 469 -32.90 -10.86 -19.35
CA HIS A 469 -34.08 -10.09 -18.92
C HIS A 469 -34.03 -8.62 -19.36
N LYS A 470 -32.96 -8.16 -19.99
CA LYS A 470 -32.80 -6.83 -20.62
C LYS A 470 -32.94 -6.92 -22.13
#